data_394c7a4aa3afcba5951c6f022a7ca0d9
#
_entry.id   394c7a4aa3afcba5951c6f022a7ca0d9
#
_cell.length_a   1.000
_cell.length_b   1.000
_cell.length_c   1.000
_cell.angle_alpha   90.00
_cell.angle_beta   90.00
_cell.angle_gamma   90.00
#
_symmetry.space_group_name_H-M   'P 1'
#
loop_
_entity.id
_entity.type
_entity.pdbx_description
1 polymer ?
#
loop_
_entity_poly.entity_id
_entity_poly.type
_entity_poly.pdbx_seq_one_letter_code
_entity_poly.pdbx_strand_id
1 'polypeptide(L)' 'MEDALLKAFGVHLKTLRAQKAISQEALALKAGLDRTYISGVERGLRNVSLINLKKLSLALELPLSDLMDFTESSHD' A
#
# COMPACT_ATOMS: atom_id res chain seq x y z
N MET A 1 -17.56 -4.07 2.23
CA MET A 1 -17.13 -4.09 3.51
C MET A 1 -15.66 -4.08 3.56
N GLU A 2 -15.08 -4.99 4.29
CA GLU A 2 -13.63 -5.03 4.44
C GLU A 2 -12.94 -5.20 3.11
N ASP A 3 -13.55 -6.00 2.21
CA ASP A 3 -12.96 -6.20 0.90
C ASP A 3 -12.81 -4.90 0.11
N ALA A 4 -13.82 -4.05 0.17
CA ALA A 4 -13.76 -2.78 -0.55
C ALA A 4 -12.66 -1.89 0.00
N LEU A 5 -12.50 -1.87 1.32
CA LEU A 5 -11.45 -1.07 1.95
C LEU A 5 -10.08 -1.58 1.56
N LEU A 6 -9.88 -2.89 1.64
CA LEU A 6 -8.58 -3.46 1.33
C LEU A 6 -8.22 -3.27 -0.14
N LYS A 7 -9.20 -3.41 -1.04
CA LYS A 7 -8.94 -3.21 -2.46
C LYS A 7 -8.62 -1.76 -2.76
N ALA A 8 -9.35 -0.85 -2.14
CA ALA A 8 -9.11 0.58 -2.35
C ALA A 8 -7.71 0.96 -1.87
N PHE A 9 -7.32 0.48 -0.70
CA PHE A 9 -5.97 0.75 -0.21
C PHE A 9 -4.92 0.13 -1.12
N GLY A 10 -5.16 -1.09 -1.58
CA GLY A 10 -4.22 -1.77 -2.47
C GLY A 10 -3.96 -1.00 -3.76
N VAL A 11 -5.02 -0.50 -4.37
CA VAL A 11 -4.91 0.32 -5.58
C VAL A 11 -4.14 1.60 -5.27
N HIS A 12 -4.43 2.22 -4.13
CA HIS A 12 -3.77 3.44 -3.73
C HIS A 12 -2.27 3.22 -3.51
N LEU A 13 -1.92 2.14 -2.83
CA LEU A 13 -0.51 1.81 -2.60
C LEU A 13 0.22 1.60 -3.92
N LYS A 14 -0.40 0.87 -4.85
CA LYS A 14 0.20 0.65 -6.16
C LYS A 14 0.40 1.98 -6.89
N THR A 15 -0.56 2.88 -6.79
CA THR A 15 -0.47 4.20 -7.41
C THR A 15 0.70 5.00 -6.82
N LEU A 16 0.81 5.02 -5.50
CA LEU A 16 1.90 5.75 -4.85
C LEU A 16 3.25 5.16 -5.23
N ARG A 17 3.33 3.84 -5.28
CA ARG A 17 4.56 3.17 -5.67
C ARG A 17 4.94 3.52 -7.11
N ALA A 18 3.94 3.53 -8.01
CA ALA A 18 4.19 3.87 -9.41
C ALA A 18 4.67 5.32 -9.55
N GLN A 19 4.10 6.22 -8.75
CA GLN A 19 4.53 7.61 -8.78
C GLN A 19 5.98 7.77 -8.32
N LYS A 20 6.44 6.88 -7.46
CA LYS A 20 7.83 6.89 -7.02
C LYS A 20 8.72 6.06 -7.93
N ALA A 21 8.14 5.42 -8.94
CA ALA A 21 8.87 4.63 -9.95
C ALA A 21 9.67 3.49 -9.31
N ILE A 22 9.10 2.82 -8.32
CA ILE A 22 9.78 1.68 -7.70
C ILE A 22 8.93 0.43 -7.85
N SER A 23 9.61 -0.72 -7.93
CA SER A 23 8.95 -2.01 -8.06
C SER A 23 8.40 -2.49 -6.74
N GLN A 24 7.56 -3.52 -6.77
CA GLN A 24 7.11 -4.17 -5.54
C GLN A 24 8.30 -4.68 -4.73
N GLU A 25 9.26 -5.25 -5.42
CA GLU A 25 10.44 -5.80 -4.75
C GLU A 25 11.26 -4.72 -4.07
N ALA A 26 11.43 -3.59 -4.74
CA ALA A 26 12.18 -2.48 -4.17
C ALA A 26 11.46 -1.90 -2.96
N LEU A 27 10.14 -1.78 -3.04
CA LEU A 27 9.37 -1.28 -1.91
C LEU A 27 9.48 -2.25 -0.73
N ALA A 28 9.35 -3.55 -0.99
CA ALA A 28 9.45 -4.55 0.05
C ALA A 28 10.80 -4.48 0.75
N LEU A 29 11.86 -4.39 -0.02
CA LEU A 29 13.20 -4.31 0.52
C LEU A 29 13.36 -3.07 1.40
N LYS A 30 12.92 -1.92 0.91
CA LYS A 30 13.03 -0.68 1.69
C LYS A 30 12.18 -0.71 2.95
N ALA A 31 11.03 -1.35 2.89
CA ALA A 31 10.13 -1.40 4.02
C ALA A 31 10.45 -2.52 5.01
N GLY A 32 11.32 -3.44 4.62
CA GLY A 32 11.61 -4.61 5.45
C GLY A 32 10.45 -5.58 5.49
N LEU A 33 9.74 -5.73 4.37
CA LEU A 33 8.59 -6.62 4.26
C LEU A 33 8.81 -7.58 3.10
N ASP A 34 8.05 -8.67 3.07
CA ASP A 34 8.13 -9.61 1.97
C ASP A 34 7.46 -9.05 0.72
N ARG A 35 8.03 -9.33 -0.44
CA ARG A 35 7.40 -8.92 -1.69
C ARG A 35 6.03 -9.57 -1.86
N THR A 36 5.87 -10.83 -1.44
CA THR A 36 4.57 -11.49 -1.54
C THR A 36 3.53 -10.79 -0.67
N TYR A 37 3.94 -10.23 0.47
CA TYR A 37 3.04 -9.47 1.29
C TYR A 37 2.61 -8.18 0.57
N ILE A 38 3.57 -7.46 -0.03
CA ILE A 38 3.26 -6.25 -0.79
C ILE A 38 2.28 -6.58 -1.93
N SER A 39 2.55 -7.66 -2.66
CA SER A 39 1.68 -8.08 -3.74
C SER A 39 0.27 -8.37 -3.24
N GLY A 40 0.17 -9.07 -2.11
CA GLY A 40 -1.14 -9.39 -1.52
C GLY A 40 -1.88 -8.14 -1.09
N VAL A 41 -1.17 -7.17 -0.52
CA VAL A 41 -1.78 -5.91 -0.11
C VAL A 41 -2.31 -5.16 -1.32
N GLU A 42 -1.51 -5.08 -2.38
CA GLU A 42 -1.93 -4.34 -3.57
C GLU A 42 -3.12 -4.99 -4.27
N ARG A 43 -3.29 -6.30 -4.10
CA ARG A 43 -4.45 -7.00 -4.66
C ARG A 43 -5.65 -6.98 -3.73
N GLY A 44 -5.53 -6.36 -2.58
CA GLY A 44 -6.64 -6.28 -1.64
C GLY A 44 -6.89 -7.57 -0.87
N LEU A 45 -5.87 -8.42 -0.76
CA LEU A 45 -6.00 -9.72 -0.12
C LEU A 45 -5.42 -9.77 1.28
N ARG A 46 -4.71 -8.74 1.70
CA ARG A 46 -4.05 -8.75 3.00
C ARG A 46 -4.40 -7.49 3.77
N ASN A 47 -4.60 -7.65 5.05
CA ASN A 47 -4.78 -6.53 5.95
C ASN A 47 -3.42 -5.92 6.26
N VAL A 48 -3.39 -4.64 6.58
CA VAL A 48 -2.12 -3.95 6.86
C VAL A 48 -2.19 -3.39 8.26
N SER A 49 -1.22 -3.77 9.09
CA SER A 49 -1.16 -3.24 10.45
C SER A 49 -0.71 -1.79 10.43
N LEU A 50 -0.98 -1.09 11.51
CA LEU A 50 -0.54 0.29 11.63
C LEU A 50 0.98 0.37 11.55
N ILE A 51 1.67 -0.59 12.13
CA ILE A 51 3.13 -0.62 12.08
C ILE A 51 3.61 -0.77 10.64
N ASN A 52 2.98 -1.66 9.88
CA ASN A 52 3.36 -1.86 8.49
C ASN A 52 3.01 -0.64 7.63
N LEU A 53 1.92 0.05 7.94
CA LEU A 53 1.61 1.31 7.25
C LEU A 53 2.76 2.30 7.44
N LYS A 54 3.28 2.40 8.66
CA LYS A 54 4.39 3.31 8.93
C LYS A 54 5.64 2.89 8.17
N LYS A 55 5.92 1.58 8.11
CA LYS A 55 7.06 1.09 7.35
C LYS A 55 6.94 1.46 5.88
N LEU A 56 5.74 1.32 5.32
CA LEU A 56 5.51 1.68 3.93
C LEU A 56 5.67 3.18 3.70
N SER A 57 5.18 4.00 4.62
CA SER A 57 5.30 5.44 4.48
C SER A 57 6.75 5.87 4.48
N LEU A 58 7.55 5.30 5.36
CA LEU A 58 8.97 5.62 5.43
C LEU A 58 9.68 5.17 4.15
N ALA A 59 9.35 3.97 3.67
CA ALA A 59 9.98 3.45 2.45
C ALA A 59 9.63 4.28 1.23
N LEU A 60 8.41 4.81 1.18
CA LEU A 60 7.98 5.66 0.08
C LEU A 60 8.38 7.12 0.27
N GLU A 61 8.89 7.45 1.43
CA GLU A 61 9.26 8.83 1.77
C GLU A 61 8.05 9.76 1.68
N LEU A 62 6.93 9.27 2.18
CA LEU A 62 5.69 10.03 2.21
C LEU A 62 5.15 10.06 3.63
N PRO A 63 4.41 11.10 4.00
CA PRO A 63 3.76 11.10 5.30
C PRO A 63 2.69 10.03 5.35
N LEU A 64 2.45 9.49 6.53
CA LEU A 64 1.43 8.45 6.71
C LEU A 64 0.07 8.91 6.20
N SER A 65 -0.22 10.20 6.32
CA SER A 65 -1.48 10.74 5.83
C SER A 65 -1.66 10.52 4.34
N ASP A 66 -0.58 10.52 3.56
CA ASP A 66 -0.69 10.27 2.13
C ASP A 66 -1.11 8.84 1.84
N LEU A 67 -0.69 7.89 2.67
CA LEU A 67 -1.10 6.50 2.50
C LEU A 67 -2.58 6.32 2.78
N MET A 68 -3.16 7.18 3.58
CA MET A 68 -4.57 7.08 3.95
C MET A 68 -5.46 8.00 3.13
N ASP A 69 -4.91 8.69 2.15
CA ASP A 69 -5.67 9.65 1.35
C ASP A 69 -6.29 8.95 0.14
N PHE A 70 -7.30 8.14 0.40
CA PHE A 70 -8.01 7.41 -0.64
C PHE A 70 -9.45 7.20 -0.19
N THR A 71 -10.31 6.80 -1.13
CA THR A 71 -11.69 6.51 -0.80
C THR A 71 -12.03 5.09 -1.21
N GLU A 72 -13.03 4.53 -0.53
CA GLU A 72 -13.45 3.18 -0.85
C GLU A 72 -14.41 3.14 -2.01
N SER A 73 -15.01 4.25 -2.37
CA SER A 73 -16.02 4.20 -3.38
C SER A 73 -15.42 4.35 -4.70
N SER A 74 -14.93 3.34 -5.20
CA SER A 74 -14.29 3.44 -6.42
C SER A 74 -15.09 2.94 -7.53
N HIS A 75 -16.23 2.60 -7.30
CA HIS A 75 -16.94 1.97 -8.25
C HIS A 75 -17.30 2.78 -9.34
N ASP A 76 -17.12 3.74 -9.35
CA ASP A 76 -17.52 4.38 -10.42
C ASP A 76 -16.69 4.58 -11.33
#